data_dfe431f489b3a5f9ca49f1c232d29031
#
_entry.id   dfe431f489b3a5f9ca49f1c232d29031
#
_cell.length_a   1.000
_cell.length_b   1.000
_cell.length_c   1.000
_cell.angle_alpha   90.00
_cell.angle_beta   90.00
_cell.angle_gamma   90.00
#
_symmetry.space_group_name_H-M   'P 1'
#
loop_
_entity.id
_entity.type
_entity.pdbx_description
1 polymer ?
#
loop_
_entity_poly.entity_id
_entity_poly.type
_entity_poly.pdbx_seq_one_letter_code
_entity_poly.pdbx_strand_id
1 'polypeptide(L)'
;MRAIALDHVRLLRYAGLFTYLCAGTPLLRVDWARERLSLLDHPHLGLLLLATSYITFGVVYWLLTWRFDARRHLSLKILGLVVLTLAAIGVGWLSKSGLSGLLLVVVAVVLPWLLPVKQGLAWLVMQNLALVPMFHSFPDFHMSYFAAFLQASLYLGFAVLTFVASMVASQQVEAREEQRRLNSELRATRALLADSSRIAERMRIARELHDLVGHHLTALSLNLEVASHLITSPAGGPVRQAQTIAKQLLVDVREVVSELREDDSLDLTLALQTLIEGVPGLDVHLDLPPRFSVEDPRRAQVIVRCVQEILTNTARHSGARNLWLAFARTAEGELRLEAHDDGRGAVGFRPGNGLSGMRERLAEYGGRLSVDAACERGFALAAWLPLEKPA
;
A
#
# COMPACT_ATOMS: atom_id res chain seq x y z
N MET A 1 24.75 3.65 -3.25
CA MET A 1 24.22 3.59 -4.63
C MET A 1 22.71 3.37 -4.55
N ARG A 2 21.91 4.45 -4.67
CA ARG A 2 20.45 4.32 -4.82
C ARG A 2 20.20 3.74 -6.21
N ALA A 3 19.89 2.43 -6.29
CA ALA A 3 19.34 1.84 -7.49
C ALA A 3 18.06 2.65 -7.81
N ILE A 4 18.06 3.32 -8.96
CA ILE A 4 16.90 3.98 -9.54
C ILE A 4 15.91 2.84 -9.76
N ALA A 5 14.96 2.67 -8.84
CA ALA A 5 13.80 1.82 -9.06
C ALA A 5 13.03 2.50 -10.21
N LEU A 6 13.33 2.09 -11.44
CA LEU A 6 12.58 2.50 -12.62
C LEU A 6 11.14 2.06 -12.37
N ASP A 7 10.29 3.03 -12.14
CA ASP A 7 8.85 2.84 -12.04
C ASP A 7 8.40 2.18 -13.35
N HIS A 8 7.94 0.93 -13.28
CA HIS A 8 7.55 0.14 -14.46
C HIS A 8 6.55 0.88 -15.35
N VAL A 9 5.70 1.70 -14.74
CA VAL A 9 4.75 2.56 -15.47
C VAL A 9 5.47 3.63 -16.27
N ARG A 10 6.51 4.24 -15.72
CA ARG A 10 7.36 5.21 -16.44
C ARG A 10 8.10 4.55 -17.57
N LEU A 11 8.64 3.36 -17.36
CA LEU A 11 9.34 2.60 -18.42
C LEU A 11 8.39 2.29 -19.58
N LEU A 12 7.18 1.78 -19.31
CA LEU A 12 6.15 1.52 -20.31
C LEU A 12 5.74 2.79 -21.07
N ARG A 13 5.59 3.90 -20.35
CA ARG A 13 5.29 5.21 -20.95
C ARG A 13 6.36 5.64 -21.93
N TYR A 14 7.63 5.63 -21.53
CA TYR A 14 8.74 6.06 -22.36
C TYR A 14 8.97 5.12 -23.54
N ALA A 15 8.81 3.81 -23.35
CA ALA A 15 8.90 2.83 -24.44
C ALA A 15 7.81 3.06 -25.49
N GLY A 16 6.57 3.30 -25.08
CA GLY A 16 5.48 3.61 -25.99
C GLY A 16 5.65 4.97 -26.69
N LEU A 17 6.15 5.99 -26.00
CA LEU A 17 6.50 7.28 -26.61
C LEU A 17 7.64 7.16 -27.61
N PHE A 18 8.65 6.36 -27.30
CA PHE A 18 9.74 6.08 -28.24
C PHE A 18 9.20 5.42 -29.51
N THR A 19 8.35 4.38 -29.37
CA THR A 19 7.71 3.74 -30.54
C THR A 19 6.84 4.73 -31.31
N TYR A 20 6.09 5.60 -30.66
CA TYR A 20 5.30 6.66 -31.26
C TYR A 20 6.18 7.63 -32.07
N LEU A 21 7.30 8.10 -31.50
CA LEU A 21 8.23 8.98 -32.19
C LEU A 21 8.87 8.29 -33.43
N CYS A 22 9.29 7.02 -33.27
CA CYS A 22 9.82 6.24 -34.40
C CYS A 22 8.78 6.06 -35.50
N ALA A 23 7.52 5.77 -35.16
CA ALA A 23 6.43 5.66 -36.12
C ALA A 23 6.13 6.99 -36.83
N GLY A 24 6.46 8.12 -36.23
CA GLY A 24 6.29 9.46 -36.79
C GLY A 24 7.42 9.91 -37.73
N THR A 25 8.58 9.26 -37.73
CA THR A 25 9.74 9.70 -38.52
C THR A 25 9.47 9.81 -40.02
N PRO A 26 8.71 8.91 -40.70
CA PRO A 26 8.36 9.07 -42.10
C PRO A 26 7.47 10.29 -42.37
N LEU A 27 6.67 10.71 -41.39
CA LEU A 27 5.78 11.88 -41.51
C LEU A 27 6.56 13.21 -41.55
N LEU A 28 7.83 13.22 -41.11
CA LEU A 28 8.72 14.38 -41.16
C LEU A 28 9.24 14.63 -42.60
N ARG A 29 9.14 13.66 -43.50
CA ARG A 29 9.46 13.84 -44.90
C ARG A 29 8.27 14.47 -45.62
N VAL A 30 8.28 15.78 -45.71
CA VAL A 30 7.19 16.57 -46.32
C VAL A 30 6.90 16.12 -47.76
N ASP A 31 7.93 15.72 -48.51
CA ASP A 31 7.79 15.25 -49.89
C ASP A 31 6.99 13.94 -49.94
N TRP A 32 7.28 12.98 -49.07
CA TRP A 32 6.53 11.74 -48.97
C TRP A 32 5.06 11.97 -48.60
N ALA A 33 4.81 12.85 -47.62
CA ALA A 33 3.46 13.19 -47.22
C ALA A 33 2.67 13.88 -48.32
N ARG A 34 3.29 14.81 -49.07
CA ARG A 34 2.67 15.48 -50.21
C ARG A 34 2.35 14.52 -51.35
N GLU A 35 3.26 13.62 -51.71
CA GLU A 35 3.07 12.63 -52.77
C GLU A 35 1.86 11.72 -52.45
N ARG A 36 1.78 11.22 -51.21
CA ARG A 36 0.67 10.37 -50.76
C ARG A 36 -0.68 11.09 -50.65
N LEU A 37 -0.67 12.35 -50.23
CA LEU A 37 -1.86 13.16 -50.07
C LEU A 37 -2.30 13.84 -51.38
N SER A 38 -1.45 13.90 -52.39
CA SER A 38 -1.80 14.41 -53.74
C SER A 38 -2.89 13.57 -54.43
N LEU A 39 -3.10 12.33 -53.96
CA LEU A 39 -4.18 11.43 -54.41
C LEU A 39 -5.55 11.81 -53.84
N LEU A 40 -5.63 12.78 -52.92
CA LEU A 40 -6.86 13.29 -52.35
C LEU A 40 -7.31 14.57 -53.07
N ASP A 41 -8.61 14.78 -53.17
CA ASP A 41 -9.19 16.00 -53.77
C ASP A 41 -8.72 17.30 -53.09
N HIS A 42 -8.37 17.19 -51.79
CA HIS A 42 -7.90 18.31 -50.94
C HIS A 42 -6.64 17.94 -50.13
N PRO A 43 -5.44 18.00 -50.72
CA PRO A 43 -4.19 17.55 -50.08
C PRO A 43 -3.83 18.34 -48.80
N HIS A 44 -4.13 19.63 -48.71
CA HIS A 44 -3.89 20.45 -47.53
C HIS A 44 -4.77 20.02 -46.33
N LEU A 45 -6.04 19.69 -46.60
CA LEU A 45 -6.94 19.16 -45.57
C LEU A 45 -6.48 17.77 -45.07
N GLY A 46 -6.03 16.91 -46.00
CA GLY A 46 -5.44 15.62 -45.68
C GLY A 46 -4.23 15.71 -44.76
N LEU A 47 -3.31 16.66 -45.04
CA LEU A 47 -2.13 16.91 -44.21
C LEU A 47 -2.52 17.41 -42.81
N LEU A 48 -3.49 18.31 -42.69
CA LEU A 48 -3.99 18.83 -41.44
C LEU A 48 -4.61 17.69 -40.61
N LEU A 49 -5.46 16.85 -41.22
CA LEU A 49 -6.09 15.71 -40.56
C LEU A 49 -5.06 14.66 -40.10
N LEU A 50 -4.04 14.40 -40.88
CA LEU A 50 -2.94 13.50 -40.53
C LEU A 50 -2.16 14.02 -39.33
N ALA A 51 -1.76 15.29 -39.35
CA ALA A 51 -1.05 15.93 -38.26
C ALA A 51 -1.88 15.97 -36.98
N THR A 52 -3.16 16.33 -37.06
CA THR A 52 -4.06 16.36 -35.91
C THR A 52 -4.27 14.96 -35.32
N SER A 53 -4.47 13.93 -36.16
CA SER A 53 -4.60 12.54 -35.67
C SER A 53 -3.34 12.06 -34.96
N TYR A 54 -2.16 12.35 -35.53
CA TYR A 54 -0.88 11.96 -34.95
C TYR A 54 -0.64 12.67 -33.60
N ILE A 55 -0.83 13.99 -33.54
CA ILE A 55 -0.68 14.77 -32.29
C ILE A 55 -1.69 14.30 -31.23
N THR A 56 -2.94 14.09 -31.63
CA THR A 56 -3.99 13.60 -30.74
C THR A 56 -3.59 12.26 -30.10
N PHE A 57 -3.05 11.34 -30.90
CA PHE A 57 -2.54 10.07 -30.37
C PHE A 57 -1.49 10.28 -29.28
N GLY A 58 -0.47 11.10 -29.53
CA GLY A 58 0.61 11.35 -28.56
C GLY A 58 0.11 12.01 -27.27
N VAL A 59 -0.75 13.02 -27.38
CA VAL A 59 -1.31 13.74 -26.23
C VAL A 59 -2.20 12.81 -25.40
N VAL A 60 -3.11 12.07 -26.03
CA VAL A 60 -4.03 11.16 -25.30
C VAL A 60 -3.26 10.00 -24.67
N TYR A 61 -2.24 9.45 -25.37
CA TYR A 61 -1.36 8.44 -24.81
C TYR A 61 -0.64 8.95 -23.55
N TRP A 62 -0.06 10.16 -23.61
CA TRP A 62 0.58 10.79 -22.47
C TRP A 62 -0.38 10.98 -21.31
N LEU A 63 -1.57 11.53 -21.54
CA LEU A 63 -2.59 11.77 -20.51
C LEU A 63 -3.07 10.47 -19.87
N LEU A 64 -3.33 9.43 -20.66
CA LEU A 64 -3.75 8.12 -20.16
C LEU A 64 -2.67 7.49 -19.29
N THR A 65 -1.40 7.56 -19.71
CA THR A 65 -0.29 6.96 -18.98
C THR A 65 0.18 7.78 -17.78
N TRP A 66 -0.12 9.09 -17.74
CA TRP A 66 0.20 9.95 -16.58
C TRP A 66 -0.65 9.62 -15.36
N ARG A 67 -1.91 9.19 -15.53
CA ARG A 67 -2.90 8.98 -14.49
C ARG A 67 -3.38 7.53 -14.37
N PHE A 68 -2.51 6.55 -14.54
CA PHE A 68 -2.90 5.14 -14.44
C PHE A 68 -3.55 4.78 -13.11
N ASP A 69 -3.16 5.44 -12.03
CA ASP A 69 -3.51 5.05 -10.65
C ASP A 69 -4.93 5.48 -10.21
N ALA A 70 -5.64 6.34 -10.91
CA ALA A 70 -6.96 6.75 -10.48
C ALA A 70 -8.05 5.85 -11.06
N ARG A 71 -8.60 4.92 -10.28
CA ARG A 71 -9.87 4.19 -10.58
C ARG A 71 -11.09 5.14 -10.78
N ARG A 72 -10.91 6.41 -10.49
CA ARG A 72 -11.90 7.48 -10.69
C ARG A 72 -11.94 7.85 -12.18
N HIS A 73 -13.15 7.97 -12.72
CA HIS A 73 -13.43 8.32 -14.13
C HIS A 73 -13.09 7.22 -15.16
N LEU A 74 -13.56 5.98 -14.90
CA LEU A 74 -13.43 4.88 -15.88
C LEU A 74 -14.00 5.25 -17.25
N SER A 75 -15.12 5.98 -17.29
CA SER A 75 -15.73 6.49 -18.53
C SER A 75 -14.79 7.40 -19.33
N LEU A 76 -14.04 8.28 -18.68
CA LEU A 76 -13.09 9.18 -19.32
C LEU A 76 -11.86 8.41 -19.87
N LYS A 77 -11.44 7.36 -19.19
CA LYS A 77 -10.36 6.48 -19.64
C LYS A 77 -10.77 5.65 -20.85
N ILE A 78 -12.00 5.11 -20.84
CA ILE A 78 -12.56 4.39 -21.99
C ILE A 78 -12.68 5.35 -23.19
N LEU A 79 -13.19 6.56 -22.99
CA LEU A 79 -13.24 7.59 -24.04
C LEU A 79 -11.85 7.89 -24.60
N GLY A 80 -10.84 8.07 -23.74
CA GLY A 80 -9.46 8.26 -24.14
C GLY A 80 -8.93 7.09 -24.97
N LEU A 81 -9.27 5.85 -24.60
CA LEU A 81 -8.87 4.64 -25.34
C LEU A 81 -9.54 4.59 -26.73
N VAL A 82 -10.82 4.98 -26.84
CA VAL A 82 -11.52 5.10 -28.12
C VAL A 82 -10.82 6.12 -29.00
N VAL A 83 -10.57 7.33 -28.47
CA VAL A 83 -9.89 8.41 -29.20
C VAL A 83 -8.50 7.96 -29.65
N LEU A 84 -7.74 7.30 -28.79
CA LEU A 84 -6.41 6.79 -29.09
C LEU A 84 -6.43 5.78 -30.26
N THR A 85 -7.39 4.85 -30.23
CA THR A 85 -7.57 3.83 -31.28
C THR A 85 -8.00 4.46 -32.61
N LEU A 86 -8.97 5.39 -32.57
CA LEU A 86 -9.43 6.10 -33.75
C LEU A 86 -8.32 6.97 -34.37
N ALA A 87 -7.51 7.64 -33.56
CA ALA A 87 -6.38 8.42 -33.99
C ALA A 87 -5.32 7.54 -34.71
N ALA A 88 -5.01 6.35 -34.17
CA ALA A 88 -4.10 5.39 -34.78
C ALA A 88 -4.62 4.92 -36.14
N ILE A 89 -5.90 4.56 -36.25
CA ILE A 89 -6.54 4.15 -37.49
C ILE A 89 -6.54 5.32 -38.50
N GLY A 90 -6.86 6.53 -38.04
CA GLY A 90 -6.84 7.75 -38.85
C GLY A 90 -5.47 8.02 -39.48
N VAL A 91 -4.39 7.87 -38.72
CA VAL A 91 -3.03 7.95 -39.23
C VAL A 91 -2.80 6.96 -40.39
N GLY A 92 -3.23 5.71 -40.25
CA GLY A 92 -3.08 4.68 -41.26
C GLY A 92 -3.88 4.95 -42.55
N TRP A 93 -5.15 5.37 -42.41
CA TRP A 93 -6.00 5.72 -43.56
C TRP A 93 -5.45 6.88 -44.36
N LEU A 94 -4.96 7.92 -43.68
CA LEU A 94 -4.46 9.13 -44.32
C LEU A 94 -3.06 8.94 -44.90
N SER A 95 -2.16 8.27 -44.17
CA SER A 95 -0.79 8.03 -44.63
C SER A 95 -0.66 6.89 -45.66
N LYS A 96 -1.69 6.03 -45.78
CA LYS A 96 -1.65 4.79 -46.58
C LYS A 96 -0.38 3.95 -46.27
N SER A 97 -0.03 3.85 -45.01
CA SER A 97 1.17 3.15 -44.54
C SER A 97 0.87 2.21 -43.42
N GLY A 98 1.75 1.26 -43.13
CA GLY A 98 1.65 0.33 -42.01
C GLY A 98 1.83 0.96 -40.63
N LEU A 99 2.02 2.29 -40.51
CA LEU A 99 2.27 3.00 -39.25
C LEU A 99 1.17 2.82 -38.21
N SER A 100 -0.08 2.72 -38.68
CA SER A 100 -1.22 2.48 -37.79
C SER A 100 -1.12 1.14 -37.03
N GLY A 101 -0.58 0.11 -37.69
CA GLY A 101 -0.35 -1.19 -37.03
C GLY A 101 0.61 -1.06 -35.86
N LEU A 102 1.69 -0.29 -35.98
CA LEU A 102 2.62 -0.01 -34.87
C LEU A 102 1.98 0.81 -33.77
N LEU A 103 1.17 1.83 -34.12
CA LEU A 103 0.46 2.63 -33.13
C LEU A 103 -0.59 1.78 -32.35
N LEU A 104 -1.27 0.85 -33.01
CA LEU A 104 -2.21 -0.07 -32.35
C LEU A 104 -1.51 -1.09 -31.44
N VAL A 105 -0.25 -1.46 -31.72
CA VAL A 105 0.57 -2.23 -30.78
C VAL A 105 0.87 -1.40 -29.52
N VAL A 106 1.11 -0.08 -29.66
CA VAL A 106 1.26 0.82 -28.49
C VAL A 106 -0.05 0.90 -27.67
N VAL A 107 -1.22 0.90 -28.34
CA VAL A 107 -2.51 0.82 -27.63
C VAL A 107 -2.61 -0.45 -26.81
N ALA A 108 -2.14 -1.58 -27.30
CA ALA A 108 -2.17 -2.87 -26.60
C ALA A 108 -1.43 -2.85 -25.25
N VAL A 109 -0.42 -2.00 -25.09
CA VAL A 109 0.30 -1.81 -23.80
C VAL A 109 -0.62 -1.26 -22.69
N VAL A 110 -1.55 -0.38 -23.08
CA VAL A 110 -2.41 0.36 -22.14
C VAL A 110 -3.63 -0.47 -21.69
N LEU A 111 -4.10 -1.40 -22.54
CA LEU A 111 -5.32 -2.16 -22.33
C LEU A 111 -5.39 -2.93 -21.00
N PRO A 112 -4.36 -3.68 -20.55
CA PRO A 112 -4.42 -4.47 -19.30
C PRO A 112 -4.55 -3.59 -18.04
N TRP A 113 -4.15 -2.32 -18.13
CA TRP A 113 -4.24 -1.37 -17.03
C TRP A 113 -5.63 -0.70 -16.90
N LEU A 114 -6.42 -0.76 -17.98
CA LEU A 114 -7.71 -0.08 -18.05
C LEU A 114 -8.91 -1.03 -18.08
N LEU A 115 -8.75 -2.18 -18.71
CA LEU A 115 -9.85 -3.10 -19.00
C LEU A 115 -9.59 -4.51 -18.45
N PRO A 116 -10.64 -5.23 -18.04
CA PRO A 116 -10.55 -6.66 -17.75
C PRO A 116 -10.06 -7.43 -18.99
N VAL A 117 -9.36 -8.55 -18.78
CA VAL A 117 -8.68 -9.33 -19.82
C VAL A 117 -9.62 -9.66 -21.00
N LYS A 118 -10.87 -10.12 -20.72
CA LYS A 118 -11.84 -10.46 -21.78
C LYS A 118 -12.20 -9.27 -22.66
N GLN A 119 -12.39 -8.09 -22.07
CA GLN A 119 -12.71 -6.86 -22.80
C GLN A 119 -11.50 -6.33 -23.56
N GLY A 120 -10.30 -6.42 -22.96
CA GLY A 120 -9.04 -6.06 -23.62
C GLY A 120 -8.76 -6.91 -24.85
N LEU A 121 -8.95 -8.24 -24.78
CA LEU A 121 -8.81 -9.13 -25.93
C LEU A 121 -9.85 -8.85 -27.03
N ALA A 122 -11.11 -8.62 -26.66
CA ALA A 122 -12.13 -8.22 -27.64
C ALA A 122 -11.75 -6.91 -28.35
N TRP A 123 -11.22 -5.95 -27.60
CA TRP A 123 -10.72 -4.68 -28.16
C TRP A 123 -9.57 -4.89 -29.15
N LEU A 124 -8.59 -5.75 -28.82
CA LEU A 124 -7.48 -6.10 -29.71
C LEU A 124 -7.97 -6.69 -31.04
N VAL A 125 -8.92 -7.61 -30.99
CA VAL A 125 -9.50 -8.19 -32.19
C VAL A 125 -10.22 -7.15 -33.02
N MET A 126 -11.07 -6.33 -32.40
CA MET A 126 -11.82 -5.27 -33.06
C MET A 126 -10.93 -4.24 -33.77
N GLN A 127 -9.92 -3.71 -33.06
CA GLN A 127 -9.01 -2.72 -33.64
C GLN A 127 -8.16 -3.28 -34.79
N ASN A 128 -7.76 -4.56 -34.74
CA ASN A 128 -6.98 -5.18 -35.80
C ASN A 128 -7.85 -5.58 -37.03
N LEU A 129 -9.12 -5.96 -36.80
CA LEU A 129 -10.05 -6.14 -37.91
C LEU A 129 -10.26 -4.86 -38.74
N ALA A 130 -10.22 -3.68 -38.07
CA ALA A 130 -10.32 -2.40 -38.77
C ALA A 130 -9.11 -2.11 -39.69
N LEU A 131 -7.97 -2.80 -39.54
CA LEU A 131 -6.82 -2.71 -40.43
C LEU A 131 -7.04 -3.42 -41.78
N VAL A 132 -7.88 -4.43 -41.88
CA VAL A 132 -8.07 -5.23 -43.07
C VAL A 132 -8.54 -4.36 -44.28
N PRO A 133 -9.66 -3.60 -44.18
CA PRO A 133 -10.09 -2.74 -45.27
C PRO A 133 -9.08 -1.62 -45.54
N MET A 134 -8.34 -1.17 -44.55
CA MET A 134 -7.31 -0.16 -44.71
C MET A 134 -6.15 -0.70 -45.57
N PHE A 135 -5.61 -1.89 -45.27
CA PHE A 135 -4.51 -2.48 -46.04
C PHE A 135 -4.94 -2.86 -47.45
N HIS A 136 -6.18 -3.32 -47.65
CA HIS A 136 -6.73 -3.57 -48.99
C HIS A 136 -6.78 -2.29 -49.84
N SER A 137 -7.02 -1.14 -49.22
CA SER A 137 -7.12 0.15 -49.91
C SER A 137 -5.76 0.78 -50.30
N PHE A 138 -4.61 0.11 -50.04
CA PHE A 138 -3.30 0.66 -50.40
C PHE A 138 -3.03 0.60 -51.88
N PRO A 139 -2.81 1.75 -52.58
CA PRO A 139 -2.70 1.81 -54.03
C PRO A 139 -1.46 1.10 -54.56
N ASP A 140 -0.36 1.12 -53.78
CA ASP A 140 0.95 0.61 -54.28
C ASP A 140 1.07 -0.91 -54.23
N PHE A 141 0.25 -1.59 -53.43
CA PHE A 141 0.43 -3.03 -53.18
C PHE A 141 -0.66 -3.90 -53.79
N HIS A 142 -1.78 -3.35 -54.28
CA HIS A 142 -2.94 -4.10 -54.80
C HIS A 142 -3.26 -5.35 -54.00
N MET A 143 -3.24 -5.20 -52.66
CA MET A 143 -3.39 -6.34 -51.74
C MET A 143 -4.78 -6.98 -51.85
N SER A 144 -4.81 -8.28 -52.10
CA SER A 144 -6.06 -9.02 -51.95
C SER A 144 -6.55 -8.95 -50.51
N TYR A 145 -7.87 -9.14 -50.25
CA TYR A 145 -8.42 -9.22 -48.91
C TYR A 145 -7.73 -10.28 -48.04
N PHE A 146 -7.29 -11.38 -48.67
CA PHE A 146 -6.55 -12.43 -47.94
C PHE A 146 -5.16 -11.93 -47.50
N ALA A 147 -4.43 -11.24 -48.36
CA ALA A 147 -3.14 -10.67 -47.99
C ALA A 147 -3.26 -9.57 -46.94
N ALA A 148 -4.29 -8.70 -47.05
CA ALA A 148 -4.60 -7.69 -46.05
C ALA A 148 -4.98 -8.31 -44.68
N PHE A 149 -5.75 -9.39 -44.67
CA PHE A 149 -6.07 -10.15 -43.45
C PHE A 149 -4.82 -10.81 -42.84
N LEU A 150 -3.94 -11.40 -43.65
CA LEU A 150 -2.69 -11.97 -43.18
C LEU A 150 -1.80 -10.92 -42.50
N GLN A 151 -1.67 -9.74 -43.17
CA GLN A 151 -0.92 -8.60 -42.63
C GLN A 151 -1.51 -8.08 -41.30
N ALA A 152 -2.84 -7.93 -41.21
CA ALA A 152 -3.51 -7.55 -39.97
C ALA A 152 -3.31 -8.61 -38.85
N SER A 153 -3.33 -9.91 -39.22
CA SER A 153 -3.09 -11.00 -38.27
C SER A 153 -1.66 -10.96 -37.71
N LEU A 154 -0.67 -10.54 -38.48
CA LEU A 154 0.69 -10.33 -37.99
C LEU A 154 0.74 -9.23 -36.90
N TYR A 155 0.09 -8.07 -37.14
CA TYR A 155 -0.01 -7.02 -36.14
C TYR A 155 -0.81 -7.46 -34.92
N LEU A 156 -1.86 -8.28 -35.09
CA LEU A 156 -2.60 -8.88 -33.97
C LEU A 156 -1.67 -9.75 -33.10
N GLY A 157 -0.80 -10.56 -33.73
CA GLY A 157 0.18 -11.36 -33.01
C GLY A 157 1.11 -10.52 -32.14
N PHE A 158 1.67 -9.44 -32.68
CA PHE A 158 2.48 -8.50 -31.91
C PHE A 158 1.69 -7.78 -30.81
N ALA A 159 0.45 -7.38 -31.11
CA ALA A 159 -0.43 -6.72 -30.14
C ALA A 159 -0.79 -7.66 -28.98
N VAL A 160 -1.07 -8.94 -29.25
CA VAL A 160 -1.34 -9.96 -28.22
C VAL A 160 -0.08 -10.19 -27.38
N LEU A 161 1.09 -10.34 -27.97
CA LEU A 161 2.35 -10.49 -27.25
C LEU A 161 2.59 -9.32 -26.29
N THR A 162 2.41 -8.10 -26.81
CA THR A 162 2.59 -6.87 -26.04
C THR A 162 1.55 -6.74 -24.93
N PHE A 163 0.30 -7.11 -25.19
CA PHE A 163 -0.78 -7.16 -24.22
C PHE A 163 -0.45 -8.13 -23.07
N VAL A 164 -0.01 -9.36 -23.40
CA VAL A 164 0.36 -10.37 -22.40
C VAL A 164 1.56 -9.88 -21.57
N ALA A 165 2.58 -9.32 -22.19
CA ALA A 165 3.74 -8.76 -21.48
C ALA A 165 3.32 -7.63 -20.51
N SER A 166 2.46 -6.72 -20.97
CA SER A 166 1.92 -5.64 -20.15
C SER A 166 1.01 -6.15 -19.02
N MET A 167 0.21 -7.19 -19.27
CA MET A 167 -0.62 -7.86 -18.25
C MET A 167 0.24 -8.50 -17.15
N VAL A 168 1.28 -9.23 -17.53
CA VAL A 168 2.22 -9.81 -16.56
C VAL A 168 2.90 -8.71 -15.74
N ALA A 169 3.30 -7.62 -16.37
CA ALA A 169 3.90 -6.49 -15.67
C ALA A 169 2.92 -5.85 -14.65
N SER A 170 1.65 -5.67 -15.01
CA SER A 170 0.64 -5.13 -14.09
C SER A 170 0.38 -6.06 -12.89
N GLN A 171 0.28 -7.37 -13.14
CA GLN A 171 0.12 -8.36 -12.08
C GLN A 171 1.34 -8.43 -11.14
N GLN A 172 2.56 -8.30 -11.68
CA GLN A 172 3.76 -8.27 -10.86
C GLN A 172 3.83 -7.03 -9.95
N VAL A 173 3.35 -5.88 -10.41
CA VAL A 173 3.27 -4.66 -9.58
C VAL A 173 2.31 -4.89 -8.41
N GLU A 174 1.10 -5.37 -8.69
CA GLU A 174 0.11 -5.67 -7.65
C GLU A 174 0.61 -6.72 -6.65
N ALA A 175 1.24 -7.81 -7.13
CA ALA A 175 1.80 -8.85 -6.26
C ALA A 175 2.94 -8.33 -5.37
N ARG A 176 3.81 -7.44 -5.89
CA ARG A 176 4.89 -6.83 -5.10
C ARG A 176 4.36 -5.89 -4.03
N GLU A 177 3.32 -5.13 -4.30
CA GLU A 177 2.67 -4.26 -3.31
C GLU A 177 2.05 -5.08 -2.19
N GLU A 178 1.33 -6.15 -2.52
CA GLU A 178 0.75 -7.06 -1.53
C GLU A 178 1.83 -7.76 -0.71
N GLN A 179 2.92 -8.21 -1.34
CA GLN A 179 4.05 -8.81 -0.64
C GLN A 179 4.73 -7.82 0.34
N ARG A 180 4.88 -6.55 -0.05
CA ARG A 180 5.43 -5.50 0.84
C ARG A 180 4.52 -5.28 2.04
N ARG A 181 3.20 -5.21 1.80
CA ARG A 181 2.20 -5.08 2.86
C ARG A 181 2.28 -6.24 3.86
N LEU A 182 2.26 -7.49 3.37
CA LEU A 182 2.35 -8.68 4.22
C LEU A 182 3.66 -8.75 5.00
N ASN A 183 4.79 -8.36 4.38
CA ASN A 183 6.07 -8.31 5.07
C ASN A 183 6.11 -7.25 6.19
N SER A 184 5.51 -6.08 6.00
CA SER A 184 5.43 -5.06 7.06
C SER A 184 4.55 -5.53 8.22
N GLU A 185 3.41 -6.14 7.92
CA GLU A 185 2.52 -6.74 8.90
C GLU A 185 3.23 -7.84 9.72
N LEU A 186 3.94 -8.74 9.04
CA LEU A 186 4.69 -9.82 9.69
C LEU A 186 5.80 -9.27 10.62
N ARG A 187 6.52 -8.23 10.19
CA ARG A 187 7.56 -7.60 11.02
C ARG A 187 6.97 -6.97 12.27
N ALA A 188 5.87 -6.21 12.14
CA ALA A 188 5.20 -5.60 13.29
C ALA A 188 4.68 -6.66 14.27
N THR A 189 4.06 -7.73 13.78
CA THR A 189 3.58 -8.83 14.62
C THR A 189 4.74 -9.55 15.34
N ARG A 190 5.85 -9.79 14.65
CA ARG A 190 7.05 -10.38 15.27
C ARG A 190 7.65 -9.49 16.34
N ALA A 191 7.68 -8.17 16.15
CA ALA A 191 8.15 -7.24 17.18
C ALA A 191 7.29 -7.33 18.45
N LEU A 192 5.96 -7.33 18.29
CA LEU A 192 5.02 -7.49 19.41
C LEU A 192 5.18 -8.82 20.13
N LEU A 193 5.33 -9.93 19.38
CA LEU A 193 5.53 -11.26 19.97
C LEU A 193 6.85 -11.36 20.73
N ALA A 194 7.92 -10.77 20.19
CA ALA A 194 9.22 -10.76 20.87
C ALA A 194 9.17 -9.99 22.20
N ASP A 195 8.47 -8.84 22.20
CA ASP A 195 8.32 -8.03 23.40
C ASP A 195 7.41 -8.72 24.43
N SER A 196 6.26 -9.26 23.99
CA SER A 196 5.39 -10.07 24.83
C SER A 196 6.12 -11.28 25.45
N SER A 197 7.00 -11.95 24.68
CA SER A 197 7.80 -13.08 25.20
C SER A 197 8.80 -12.63 26.27
N ARG A 198 9.42 -11.45 26.11
CA ARG A 198 10.33 -10.87 27.12
C ARG A 198 9.58 -10.55 28.41
N ILE A 199 8.42 -9.96 28.33
CA ILE A 199 7.56 -9.66 29.50
C ILE A 199 7.17 -10.95 30.21
N ALA A 200 6.68 -11.95 29.48
CA ALA A 200 6.30 -13.25 30.06
C ALA A 200 7.47 -13.92 30.76
N GLU A 201 8.69 -13.85 30.22
CA GLU A 201 9.90 -14.39 30.84
C GLU A 201 10.29 -13.63 32.12
N ARG A 202 10.23 -12.28 32.10
CA ARG A 202 10.45 -11.45 33.30
C ARG A 202 9.46 -11.80 34.41
N MET A 203 8.17 -11.93 34.08
CA MET A 203 7.13 -12.34 35.02
C MET A 203 7.37 -13.73 35.59
N ARG A 204 7.87 -14.67 34.76
CA ARG A 204 8.23 -16.02 35.24
C ARG A 204 9.38 -15.95 36.23
N ILE A 205 10.44 -15.20 35.90
CA ILE A 205 11.58 -15.01 36.80
C ILE A 205 11.18 -14.33 38.10
N ALA A 206 10.37 -13.29 38.05
CA ALA A 206 9.86 -12.58 39.23
C ALA A 206 9.06 -13.52 40.17
N ARG A 207 8.23 -14.40 39.61
CA ARG A 207 7.49 -15.42 40.42
C ARG A 207 8.44 -16.44 41.04
N GLU A 208 9.38 -16.99 40.27
CA GLU A 208 10.35 -17.95 40.75
C GLU A 208 11.24 -17.36 41.86
N LEU A 209 11.66 -16.09 41.72
CA LEU A 209 12.40 -15.38 42.76
C LEU A 209 11.54 -15.18 44.02
N HIS A 210 10.29 -14.78 43.85
CA HIS A 210 9.39 -14.59 44.99
C HIS A 210 9.15 -15.90 45.76
N ASP A 211 8.90 -16.99 45.06
CA ASP A 211 8.55 -18.29 45.65
C ASP A 211 9.78 -18.97 46.29
N LEU A 212 10.93 -18.98 45.60
CA LEU A 212 12.14 -19.63 46.12
C LEU A 212 12.80 -18.79 47.21
N VAL A 213 13.16 -17.55 46.88
CA VAL A 213 13.98 -16.71 47.78
C VAL A 213 13.11 -16.13 48.89
N GLY A 214 11.89 -15.67 48.60
CA GLY A 214 10.97 -15.11 49.56
C GLY A 214 10.58 -16.11 50.65
N HIS A 215 10.25 -17.37 50.29
CA HIS A 215 9.93 -18.43 51.25
C HIS A 215 11.13 -18.81 52.10
N HIS A 216 12.31 -19.00 51.50
CA HIS A 216 13.51 -19.37 52.29
C HIS A 216 13.98 -18.27 53.25
N LEU A 217 13.93 -17.00 52.82
CA LEU A 217 14.28 -15.86 53.69
C LEU A 217 13.26 -15.67 54.83
N THR A 218 11.99 -15.90 54.55
CA THR A 218 10.95 -15.84 55.58
C THR A 218 11.15 -16.95 56.62
N ALA A 219 11.42 -18.21 56.21
CA ALA A 219 11.70 -19.31 57.07
C ALA A 219 12.98 -19.10 57.91
N LEU A 220 14.05 -18.57 57.25
CA LEU A 220 15.30 -18.20 57.92
C LEU A 220 15.09 -17.12 58.98
N SER A 221 14.35 -16.06 58.66
CA SER A 221 14.04 -14.96 59.55
C SER A 221 13.29 -15.46 60.79
N LEU A 222 12.29 -16.37 60.59
CA LEU A 222 11.53 -16.96 61.68
C LEU A 222 12.39 -17.85 62.61
N ASN A 223 13.27 -18.69 62.02
CA ASN A 223 14.19 -19.52 62.78
C ASN A 223 15.19 -18.68 63.63
N LEU A 224 15.70 -17.60 63.03
CA LEU A 224 16.58 -16.67 63.74
C LEU A 224 15.85 -15.90 64.84
N GLU A 225 14.56 -15.61 64.67
CA GLU A 225 13.72 -14.97 65.71
C GLU A 225 13.53 -15.90 66.89
N VAL A 226 13.19 -17.16 66.66
CA VAL A 226 13.12 -18.17 67.70
C VAL A 226 14.46 -18.35 68.41
N ALA A 227 15.57 -18.45 67.65
CA ALA A 227 16.90 -18.57 68.24
C ALA A 227 17.30 -17.34 69.09
N SER A 228 16.92 -16.14 68.69
CA SER A 228 17.19 -14.88 69.41
C SER A 228 16.49 -14.80 70.76
N HIS A 229 15.31 -15.43 70.90
CA HIS A 229 14.57 -15.54 72.16
C HIS A 229 15.10 -16.62 73.12
N LEU A 230 15.74 -17.65 72.58
CA LEU A 230 16.28 -18.77 73.40
C LEU A 230 17.68 -18.51 73.88
N ILE A 231 18.47 -17.58 73.27
CA ILE A 231 19.86 -17.33 73.61
C ILE A 231 19.96 -16.13 74.57
N THR A 232 20.28 -16.41 75.84
CA THR A 232 20.50 -15.43 76.90
C THR A 232 21.99 -15.08 77.16
N SER A 233 22.89 -15.57 76.32
CA SER A 233 24.34 -15.37 76.39
C SER A 233 24.85 -14.29 75.49
N PRO A 234 26.12 -13.85 75.58
CA PRO A 234 26.73 -12.93 74.66
C PRO A 234 26.69 -13.33 73.14
N ALA A 235 26.50 -14.65 72.85
CA ALA A 235 26.30 -15.20 71.52
C ALA A 235 25.00 -14.72 70.83
N GLY A 236 24.04 -14.09 71.54
CA GLY A 236 22.83 -13.52 70.97
C GLY A 236 23.06 -12.32 70.03
N GLY A 237 24.24 -11.65 70.10
CA GLY A 237 24.61 -10.56 69.20
C GLY A 237 24.66 -10.94 67.74
N PRO A 238 25.48 -11.97 67.35
CA PRO A 238 25.55 -12.47 65.96
C PRO A 238 24.22 -12.99 65.40
N VAL A 239 23.32 -13.59 66.25
CA VAL A 239 22.03 -14.09 65.79
C VAL A 239 21.10 -12.93 65.45
N ARG A 240 21.03 -11.88 66.26
CA ARG A 240 20.27 -10.66 65.94
C ARG A 240 20.78 -9.96 64.70
N GLN A 241 22.11 -9.93 64.49
CA GLN A 241 22.71 -9.39 63.26
C GLN A 241 22.31 -10.20 62.04
N ALA A 242 22.34 -11.53 62.11
CA ALA A 242 21.91 -12.40 61.03
C ALA A 242 20.42 -12.23 60.71
N GLN A 243 19.57 -12.05 61.75
CA GLN A 243 18.14 -11.76 61.55
C GLN A 243 17.92 -10.42 60.84
N THR A 244 18.68 -9.39 61.17
CA THR A 244 18.62 -8.08 60.53
C THR A 244 19.00 -8.19 59.06
N ILE A 245 20.06 -8.93 58.75
CA ILE A 245 20.50 -9.18 57.35
C ILE A 245 19.42 -9.95 56.57
N ALA A 246 18.82 -11.00 57.16
CA ALA A 246 17.76 -11.76 56.49
C ALA A 246 16.50 -10.89 56.19
N LYS A 247 16.11 -10.02 57.14
CA LYS A 247 15.02 -9.05 56.94
C LYS A 247 15.34 -8.03 55.84
N GLN A 248 16.59 -7.53 55.81
CA GLN A 248 17.03 -6.60 54.75
C GLN A 248 16.99 -7.28 53.38
N LEU A 249 17.56 -8.47 53.23
CA LEU A 249 17.54 -9.23 51.97
C LEU A 249 16.11 -9.51 51.51
N LEU A 250 15.15 -9.74 52.41
CA LEU A 250 13.75 -9.93 52.05
C LEU A 250 13.13 -8.64 51.45
N VAL A 251 13.51 -7.47 51.98
CA VAL A 251 13.09 -6.17 51.44
C VAL A 251 13.70 -5.93 50.06
N ASP A 252 15.02 -6.16 49.94
CA ASP A 252 15.75 -5.95 48.69
C ASP A 252 15.21 -6.85 47.54
N VAL A 253 14.92 -8.13 47.84
CA VAL A 253 14.32 -9.05 46.87
C VAL A 253 12.91 -8.62 46.48
N ARG A 254 12.08 -8.11 47.42
CA ARG A 254 10.77 -7.59 47.07
C ARG A 254 10.82 -6.34 46.20
N GLU A 255 11.79 -5.47 46.45
CA GLU A 255 12.02 -4.30 45.63
C GLU A 255 12.41 -4.67 44.20
N VAL A 256 13.37 -5.57 44.01
CA VAL A 256 13.77 -6.08 42.66
C VAL A 256 12.59 -6.78 41.94
N VAL A 257 11.79 -7.56 42.66
CA VAL A 257 10.57 -8.20 42.09
C VAL A 257 9.53 -7.16 41.69
N SER A 258 9.41 -6.06 42.46
CA SER A 258 8.51 -4.96 42.12
C SER A 258 8.97 -4.20 40.88
N GLU A 259 10.26 -3.86 40.82
CA GLU A 259 10.85 -3.22 39.61
C GLU A 259 10.67 -4.08 38.37
N LEU A 260 10.84 -5.41 38.46
CA LEU A 260 10.59 -6.33 37.35
C LEU A 260 9.12 -6.34 36.89
N ARG A 261 8.17 -5.97 37.76
CA ARG A 261 6.73 -5.89 37.46
C ARG A 261 6.30 -4.52 36.91
N GLU A 262 6.96 -3.44 37.29
CA GLU A 262 6.57 -2.09 36.88
C GLU A 262 6.83 -1.82 35.39
N ASP A 263 7.66 -2.65 34.72
CA ASP A 263 8.06 -2.53 33.31
C ASP A 263 7.22 -3.44 32.37
N ASP A 264 6.02 -3.88 32.81
CA ASP A 264 5.20 -4.91 32.14
C ASP A 264 4.39 -4.40 30.94
N SER A 265 4.62 -3.17 30.48
CA SER A 265 3.85 -2.58 29.39
C SER A 265 4.53 -2.76 28.03
N LEU A 266 3.77 -3.21 27.02
CA LEU A 266 4.21 -3.34 25.64
C LEU A 266 4.45 -1.98 24.99
N ASP A 267 5.69 -1.69 24.60
CA ASP A 267 6.02 -0.48 23.81
C ASP A 267 5.58 -0.67 22.35
N LEU A 268 4.56 0.08 21.95
CA LEU A 268 4.02 0.07 20.59
C LEU A 268 4.78 0.96 19.61
N THR A 269 5.70 1.79 20.09
CA THR A 269 6.39 2.81 19.28
C THR A 269 7.11 2.18 18.10
N LEU A 270 7.92 1.16 18.35
CA LEU A 270 8.69 0.48 17.30
C LEU A 270 7.80 -0.25 16.28
N ALA A 271 6.73 -0.91 16.76
CA ALA A 271 5.79 -1.61 15.90
C ALA A 271 5.05 -0.64 14.95
N LEU A 272 4.62 0.51 15.47
CA LEU A 272 3.96 1.55 14.68
C LEU A 272 4.90 2.21 13.69
N GLN A 273 6.13 2.56 14.08
CA GLN A 273 7.16 3.10 13.18
C GLN A 273 7.45 2.15 12.03
N THR A 274 7.61 0.85 12.31
CA THR A 274 7.85 -0.17 11.28
C THR A 274 6.69 -0.27 10.27
N LEU A 275 5.45 -0.11 10.73
CA LEU A 275 4.28 -0.10 9.85
C LEU A 275 4.27 1.11 8.92
N ILE A 276 4.60 2.29 9.44
CA ILE A 276 4.61 3.55 8.72
C ILE A 276 5.67 3.55 7.62
N GLU A 277 6.88 3.09 7.92
CA GLU A 277 8.00 2.99 6.96
C GLU A 277 7.65 2.08 5.76
N GLY A 278 6.71 1.18 5.91
CA GLY A 278 6.28 0.23 4.86
C GLY A 278 5.33 0.82 3.81
N VAL A 279 4.87 2.09 3.93
CA VAL A 279 3.86 2.68 3.03
C VAL A 279 4.50 3.65 2.05
N PRO A 280 4.73 3.26 0.79
CA PRO A 280 5.36 4.15 -0.19
C PRO A 280 4.39 5.24 -0.67
N GLY A 281 4.88 6.47 -0.79
CA GLY A 281 4.14 7.59 -1.38
C GLY A 281 3.12 8.27 -0.45
N LEU A 282 3.17 7.97 0.85
CA LEU A 282 2.38 8.61 1.90
C LEU A 282 3.32 9.11 3.00
N ASP A 283 3.28 10.41 3.29
CA ASP A 283 4.00 11.01 4.41
C ASP A 283 3.12 10.88 5.66
N VAL A 284 3.56 10.07 6.63
CA VAL A 284 2.81 9.80 7.85
C VAL A 284 3.43 10.57 9.02
N HIS A 285 2.62 11.44 9.62
CA HIS A 285 2.96 12.22 10.80
C HIS A 285 2.41 11.51 12.04
N LEU A 286 3.30 10.98 12.88
CA LEU A 286 2.94 10.22 14.07
C LEU A 286 3.18 11.05 15.33
N ASP A 287 2.12 11.27 16.09
CA ASP A 287 2.17 11.91 17.42
C ASP A 287 1.84 10.87 18.50
N LEU A 288 2.83 10.60 19.36
CA LEU A 288 2.74 9.61 20.42
C LEU A 288 2.99 10.25 21.79
N PRO A 289 2.33 9.75 22.86
CA PRO A 289 2.69 10.09 24.23
C PRO A 289 4.16 9.72 24.51
N PRO A 290 4.84 10.40 25.47
CA PRO A 290 6.24 10.15 25.78
C PRO A 290 6.60 8.70 26.15
N ARG A 291 5.65 7.91 26.61
CA ARG A 291 5.74 6.46 26.81
C ARG A 291 4.45 5.84 26.28
N PHE A 292 4.51 5.34 25.04
CA PHE A 292 3.36 4.72 24.40
C PHE A 292 3.38 3.21 24.63
N SER A 293 2.80 2.78 25.73
CA SER A 293 2.78 1.39 26.15
C SER A 293 1.38 0.92 26.55
N VAL A 294 1.10 -0.37 26.32
CA VAL A 294 -0.18 -1.03 26.62
C VAL A 294 0.11 -2.35 27.33
N GLU A 295 -0.53 -2.59 28.47
CA GLU A 295 -0.29 -3.80 29.29
C GLU A 295 -0.85 -5.08 28.64
N ASP A 296 -2.03 -5.00 28.01
CA ASP A 296 -2.69 -6.16 27.41
C ASP A 296 -2.22 -6.38 25.95
N PRO A 297 -1.50 -7.48 25.65
CA PRO A 297 -1.03 -7.80 24.29
C PRO A 297 -2.16 -7.88 23.26
N ARG A 298 -3.35 -8.28 23.66
CA ARG A 298 -4.52 -8.38 22.76
C ARG A 298 -5.00 -6.99 22.37
N ARG A 299 -5.07 -6.04 23.31
CA ARG A 299 -5.38 -4.64 23.03
C ARG A 299 -4.30 -3.98 22.20
N ALA A 300 -3.03 -4.26 22.46
CA ALA A 300 -1.91 -3.82 21.64
C ALA A 300 -2.07 -4.28 20.17
N GLN A 301 -2.46 -5.54 19.96
CA GLN A 301 -2.73 -6.08 18.62
C GLN A 301 -3.91 -5.39 17.94
N VAL A 302 -4.98 -5.04 18.66
CA VAL A 302 -6.12 -4.28 18.11
C VAL A 302 -5.66 -2.92 17.62
N ILE A 303 -4.83 -2.20 18.39
CA ILE A 303 -4.28 -0.89 18.01
C ILE A 303 -3.47 -1.01 16.71
N VAL A 304 -2.55 -1.97 16.64
CA VAL A 304 -1.72 -2.22 15.44
C VAL A 304 -2.59 -2.51 14.22
N ARG A 305 -3.63 -3.34 14.36
CA ARG A 305 -4.58 -3.65 13.27
C ARG A 305 -5.39 -2.43 12.84
N CYS A 306 -5.78 -1.56 13.77
CA CYS A 306 -6.46 -0.30 13.43
C CYS A 306 -5.57 0.60 12.59
N VAL A 307 -4.30 0.78 12.98
CA VAL A 307 -3.34 1.58 12.23
C VAL A 307 -3.07 0.98 10.84
N GLN A 308 -2.91 -0.34 10.73
CA GLN A 308 -2.75 -1.03 9.45
C GLN A 308 -3.91 -0.75 8.50
N GLU A 309 -5.14 -0.81 9.00
CA GLU A 309 -6.33 -0.56 8.20
C GLU A 309 -6.43 0.91 7.77
N ILE A 310 -6.09 1.85 8.66
CA ILE A 310 -6.04 3.28 8.35
C ILE A 310 -5.02 3.55 7.24
N LEU A 311 -3.78 3.08 7.39
CA LEU A 311 -2.72 3.21 6.39
C LEU A 311 -3.14 2.64 5.03
N THR A 312 -3.76 1.47 5.04
CA THR A 312 -4.23 0.80 3.82
C THR A 312 -5.35 1.59 3.14
N ASN A 313 -6.32 2.09 3.92
CA ASN A 313 -7.45 2.84 3.39
C ASN A 313 -6.99 4.19 2.82
N THR A 314 -6.09 4.89 3.52
CA THR A 314 -5.50 6.13 3.04
C THR A 314 -4.72 5.89 1.74
N ALA A 315 -3.81 4.94 1.70
CA ALA A 315 -3.00 4.65 0.52
C ALA A 315 -3.84 4.21 -0.70
N ARG A 316 -4.93 3.44 -0.49
CA ARG A 316 -5.73 2.89 -1.58
C ARG A 316 -6.87 3.78 -2.05
N HIS A 317 -7.46 4.57 -1.15
CA HIS A 317 -8.77 5.20 -1.40
C HIS A 317 -8.75 6.72 -1.34
N SER A 318 -7.91 7.33 -0.49
CA SER A 318 -7.96 8.78 -0.25
C SER A 318 -7.31 9.59 -1.37
N GLY A 319 -6.23 9.08 -1.96
CA GLY A 319 -5.34 9.85 -2.84
C GLY A 319 -4.62 10.97 -2.10
N ALA A 320 -4.50 10.85 -0.77
CA ALA A 320 -3.77 11.75 0.11
C ALA A 320 -2.26 11.67 -0.10
N ARG A 321 -1.57 12.72 0.30
CA ARG A 321 -0.12 12.75 0.42
C ARG A 321 0.33 12.71 1.87
N ASN A 322 -0.50 13.22 2.77
CA ASN A 322 -0.21 13.27 4.19
C ASN A 322 -1.30 12.55 4.99
N LEU A 323 -0.86 11.83 6.02
CA LEU A 323 -1.71 11.20 7.03
C LEU A 323 -1.18 11.59 8.41
N TRP A 324 -2.05 12.08 9.28
CA TRP A 324 -1.73 12.37 10.68
C TRP A 324 -2.37 11.32 11.55
N LEU A 325 -1.57 10.74 12.44
CA LEU A 325 -1.98 9.77 13.46
C LEU A 325 -1.59 10.34 14.82
N ALA A 326 -2.57 10.58 15.67
CA ALA A 326 -2.34 11.06 17.03
C ALA A 326 -2.93 10.08 18.06
N PHE A 327 -2.15 9.83 19.11
CA PHE A 327 -2.55 8.96 20.21
C PHE A 327 -2.55 9.76 21.51
N ALA A 328 -3.62 9.65 22.28
CA ALA A 328 -3.74 10.30 23.56
C ALA A 328 -4.44 9.38 24.58
N ARG A 329 -4.07 9.47 25.85
CA ARG A 329 -4.85 8.86 26.93
C ARG A 329 -5.90 9.85 27.41
N THR A 330 -7.15 9.39 27.51
CA THR A 330 -8.23 10.20 28.04
C THR A 330 -8.24 10.17 29.57
N ALA A 331 -8.95 11.10 30.21
CA ALA A 331 -9.10 11.13 31.66
C ALA A 331 -9.83 9.87 32.20
N GLU A 332 -10.62 9.21 31.36
CA GLU A 332 -11.37 8.00 31.67
C GLU A 332 -10.53 6.71 31.53
N GLY A 333 -9.23 6.81 31.26
CA GLY A 333 -8.34 5.65 31.09
C GLY A 333 -8.44 4.95 29.73
N GLU A 334 -9.10 5.57 28.75
CA GLU A 334 -9.16 5.05 27.39
C GLU A 334 -7.97 5.57 26.54
N LEU A 335 -7.52 4.77 25.59
CA LEU A 335 -6.67 5.23 24.49
C LEU A 335 -7.56 5.81 23.40
N ARG A 336 -7.27 7.03 22.98
CA ARG A 336 -7.86 7.70 21.83
C ARG A 336 -6.84 7.71 20.69
N LEU A 337 -7.22 7.12 19.55
CA LEU A 337 -6.51 7.21 18.29
C LEU A 337 -7.30 8.13 17.37
N GLU A 338 -6.68 9.17 16.90
CA GLU A 338 -7.20 10.06 15.87
C GLU A 338 -6.40 9.91 14.59
N ALA A 339 -7.08 9.84 13.46
CA ALA A 339 -6.47 9.79 12.16
C ALA A 339 -7.19 10.73 11.20
N HIS A 340 -6.42 11.53 10.44
CA HIS A 340 -6.96 12.32 9.35
C HIS A 340 -5.98 12.40 8.19
N ASP A 341 -6.50 12.49 6.97
CA ASP A 341 -5.71 12.62 5.75
C ASP A 341 -6.09 13.88 4.96
N ASP A 342 -5.20 14.31 4.06
CA ASP A 342 -5.42 15.46 3.15
C ASP A 342 -6.05 15.05 1.80
N GLY A 343 -6.67 13.90 1.73
CA GLY A 343 -7.25 13.33 0.52
C GLY A 343 -8.56 13.96 0.10
N ARG A 344 -9.31 13.23 -0.73
CA ARG A 344 -10.52 13.76 -1.40
C ARG A 344 -11.77 13.75 -0.53
N GLY A 345 -11.70 13.16 0.67
CA GLY A 345 -12.89 12.87 1.46
C GLY A 345 -13.74 11.74 0.87
N ALA A 346 -14.85 11.43 1.51
CA ALA A 346 -15.73 10.34 1.12
C ALA A 346 -17.21 10.77 1.14
N VAL A 347 -17.60 11.63 0.22
CA VAL A 347 -19.00 12.02 0.05
C VAL A 347 -19.82 10.79 -0.32
N GLY A 348 -20.88 10.49 0.45
CA GLY A 348 -21.70 9.28 0.26
C GLY A 348 -21.05 7.98 0.74
N PHE A 349 -20.14 8.08 1.68
CA PHE A 349 -19.41 6.97 2.26
C PHE A 349 -20.32 5.85 2.80
N ARG A 350 -20.02 4.61 2.40
CA ARG A 350 -20.54 3.40 3.04
C ARG A 350 -19.37 2.64 3.64
N PRO A 351 -19.42 2.25 4.94
CA PRO A 351 -18.37 1.46 5.56
C PRO A 351 -18.13 0.18 4.77
N GLY A 352 -16.89 -0.01 4.32
CA GLY A 352 -16.44 -1.28 3.73
C GLY A 352 -16.08 -2.30 4.83
N ASN A 353 -15.70 -3.51 4.41
CA ASN A 353 -15.33 -4.60 5.32
C ASN A 353 -14.21 -4.24 6.29
N GLY A 354 -13.26 -3.38 5.91
CA GLY A 354 -12.15 -2.96 6.73
C GLY A 354 -12.58 -2.15 7.96
N LEU A 355 -13.42 -1.14 7.77
CA LEU A 355 -13.93 -0.30 8.86
C LEU A 355 -14.96 -1.06 9.72
N SER A 356 -15.74 -1.96 9.12
CA SER A 356 -16.63 -2.85 9.88
C SER A 356 -15.82 -3.77 10.79
N GLY A 357 -14.77 -4.40 10.28
CA GLY A 357 -13.87 -5.26 11.06
C GLY A 357 -13.08 -4.49 12.13
N MET A 358 -12.74 -3.21 11.89
CA MET A 358 -12.15 -2.34 12.90
C MET A 358 -13.14 -2.07 14.05
N ARG A 359 -14.40 -1.75 13.71
CA ARG A 359 -15.46 -1.52 14.70
C ARG A 359 -15.73 -2.77 15.53
N GLU A 360 -15.81 -3.94 14.92
CA GLU A 360 -16.02 -5.22 15.61
C GLU A 360 -14.89 -5.53 16.60
N ARG A 361 -13.64 -5.39 16.17
CA ARG A 361 -12.46 -5.63 17.02
C ARG A 361 -12.37 -4.66 18.20
N LEU A 362 -12.68 -3.37 17.99
CA LEU A 362 -12.74 -2.40 19.09
C LEU A 362 -13.86 -2.74 20.06
N ALA A 363 -15.05 -3.10 19.56
CA ALA A 363 -16.21 -3.42 20.38
C ALA A 363 -15.99 -4.66 21.28
N GLU A 364 -15.18 -5.64 20.83
CA GLU A 364 -14.79 -6.82 21.63
C GLU A 364 -14.12 -6.43 22.96
N TYR A 365 -13.44 -5.27 22.98
CA TYR A 365 -12.77 -4.75 24.17
C TYR A 365 -13.46 -3.53 24.77
N GLY A 366 -14.75 -3.30 24.44
CA GLY A 366 -15.52 -2.16 24.94
C GLY A 366 -15.18 -0.82 24.26
N GLY A 367 -14.40 -0.86 23.17
CA GLY A 367 -14.02 0.32 22.41
C GLY A 367 -15.09 0.74 21.40
N ARG A 368 -14.88 1.90 20.79
CA ARG A 368 -15.79 2.49 19.78
C ARG A 368 -15.02 3.15 18.66
N LEU A 369 -15.67 3.27 17.50
CA LEU A 369 -15.14 3.92 16.31
C LEU A 369 -16.13 4.99 15.83
N SER A 370 -15.66 6.21 15.64
CA SER A 370 -16.37 7.29 14.98
C SER A 370 -15.68 7.65 13.67
N VAL A 371 -16.46 7.86 12.61
CA VAL A 371 -15.95 8.23 11.29
C VAL A 371 -16.62 9.54 10.89
N ASP A 372 -15.81 10.55 10.60
CA ASP A 372 -16.29 11.81 10.03
C ASP A 372 -16.01 11.81 8.52
N ALA A 373 -17.06 11.46 7.77
CA ALA A 373 -17.03 11.44 6.31
C ALA A 373 -17.53 12.78 5.70
N ALA A 374 -17.95 13.73 6.52
CA ALA A 374 -18.54 15.00 6.09
C ALA A 374 -17.49 16.10 5.86
N CYS A 375 -16.21 15.85 6.12
CA CYS A 375 -15.15 16.80 5.83
C CYS A 375 -15.09 17.08 4.31
N GLU A 376 -15.21 18.35 3.92
CA GLU A 376 -15.07 18.79 2.52
C GLU A 376 -13.70 18.46 1.92
N ARG A 377 -12.69 18.28 2.75
CA ARG A 377 -11.34 17.82 2.38
C ARG A 377 -10.84 16.81 3.38
N GLY A 378 -10.41 15.65 2.87
CA GLY A 378 -9.84 14.56 3.67
C GLY A 378 -10.89 13.65 4.32
N PHE A 379 -10.40 12.64 4.99
CA PHE A 379 -11.17 11.66 5.74
C PHE A 379 -10.64 11.64 7.18
N ALA A 380 -11.54 11.74 8.16
CA ALA A 380 -11.16 11.69 9.56
C ALA A 380 -11.89 10.57 10.28
N LEU A 381 -11.18 9.93 11.22
CA LEU A 381 -11.76 8.96 12.13
C LEU A 381 -11.15 9.10 13.53
N ALA A 382 -11.93 8.68 14.53
CA ALA A 382 -11.45 8.56 15.90
C ALA A 382 -11.88 7.21 16.46
N ALA A 383 -10.94 6.53 17.12
CA ALA A 383 -11.17 5.27 17.82
C ALA A 383 -10.83 5.42 19.29
N TRP A 384 -11.63 4.79 20.16
CA TRP A 384 -11.39 4.75 21.60
C TRP A 384 -11.30 3.29 22.02
N LEU A 385 -10.32 2.98 22.84
CA LEU A 385 -10.09 1.64 23.38
C LEU A 385 -9.81 1.75 24.89
N PRO A 386 -10.65 1.19 25.76
CA PRO A 386 -10.35 1.07 27.19
C PRO A 386 -9.06 0.29 27.38
N LEU A 387 -8.10 0.82 28.15
CA LEU A 387 -6.81 0.15 28.40
C LEU A 387 -6.91 -0.84 29.55
N GLU A 388 -7.81 -0.60 30.47
CA GLU A 388 -8.11 -1.50 31.59
C GLU A 388 -9.39 -2.29 31.32
N LYS A 389 -9.51 -3.47 31.95
CA LYS A 389 -10.73 -4.25 31.87
C LYS A 389 -11.82 -3.50 32.68
N PRO A 390 -13.00 -3.25 32.10
CA PRO A 390 -14.08 -2.68 32.89
C PRO A 390 -14.34 -3.60 34.07
N ALA A 391 -14.44 -3.00 35.28
CA ALA A 391 -14.64 -3.67 36.55
C ALA A 391 -15.93 -4.49 36.60
#